data_5ed9cc282a566e3591188b3f373cc49a
#
_entry.id   5ed9cc282a566e3591188b3f373cc49a
#
_cell.length_a   1.000
_cell.length_b   1.000
_cell.length_c   1.000
_cell.angle_alpha   90.00
_cell.angle_beta   90.00
_cell.angle_gamma   90.00
#
_symmetry.space_group_name_H-M   'P 1'
#
loop_
_entity.id
_entity.type
_entity.pdbx_description
1 polymer ?
#
loop_
_entity_poly.entity_id
_entity_poly.type
_entity_poly.pdbx_seq_one_letter_code
_entity_poly.pdbx_strand_id
1 'polypeptide(L)'
;MKFPGGLNIQAMMKQAQQLQEKMAQEMEEMRVEASAGGGVVNVTMKGDHEIISLKIDPEIVKENDIEMLQDMIVAAINEGNRKVNEAMKSKLGSMLPPGLGNLF
;
A
#
# COMPACT_ATOMS: atom_id res chain seq x y z
N MET A 1 -5.44 16.31 36.55
CA MET A 1 -5.77 17.27 35.53
C MET A 1 -7.11 16.91 34.90
N LYS A 2 -8.07 17.79 34.95
CA LYS A 2 -9.36 17.56 34.31
C LYS A 2 -9.37 18.20 32.93
N PHE A 3 -9.79 17.44 31.96
CA PHE A 3 -9.95 17.95 30.59
C PHE A 3 -11.39 18.45 30.41
N PRO A 4 -11.57 19.67 29.89
CA PRO A 4 -12.93 20.18 29.64
C PRO A 4 -13.62 19.36 28.55
N GLY A 5 -14.96 19.27 28.63
CA GLY A 5 -15.76 18.59 27.63
C GLY A 5 -15.76 17.07 27.73
N GLY A 6 -15.35 16.50 28.88
CA GLY A 6 -15.40 15.07 29.09
C GLY A 6 -14.35 14.27 28.34
N LEU A 7 -13.23 14.91 27.99
CA LEU A 7 -12.12 14.21 27.37
C LEU A 7 -11.62 13.09 28.27
N ASN A 8 -11.68 11.87 27.76
CA ASN A 8 -11.24 10.69 28.47
C ASN A 8 -10.03 10.10 27.74
N ILE A 9 -8.88 10.13 28.41
CA ILE A 9 -7.63 9.62 27.85
C ILE A 9 -7.75 8.14 27.50
N GLN A 10 -8.42 7.36 28.35
CA GLN A 10 -8.63 5.93 28.09
C GLN A 10 -9.45 5.70 26.80
N ALA A 11 -10.49 6.51 26.60
CA ALA A 11 -11.28 6.42 25.38
C ALA A 11 -10.48 6.81 24.16
N MET A 12 -9.64 7.85 24.27
CA MET A 12 -8.77 8.27 23.19
C MET A 12 -7.73 7.21 22.84
N MET A 13 -7.14 6.57 23.85
CA MET A 13 -6.17 5.48 23.65
C MET A 13 -6.84 4.29 22.98
N LYS A 14 -8.07 3.98 23.39
CA LYS A 14 -8.84 2.89 22.80
C LYS A 14 -9.14 3.17 21.32
N GLN A 15 -9.52 4.39 21.00
CA GLN A 15 -9.77 4.79 19.61
C GLN A 15 -8.50 4.70 18.76
N ALA A 16 -7.37 5.15 19.29
CA ALA A 16 -6.08 5.06 18.60
C ALA A 16 -5.71 3.60 18.35
N GLN A 17 -5.93 2.74 19.33
CA GLN A 17 -5.65 1.31 19.23
C GLN A 17 -6.55 0.65 18.18
N GLN A 18 -7.84 1.00 18.15
CA GLN A 18 -8.78 0.50 17.16
C GLN A 18 -8.40 0.95 15.75
N LEU A 19 -7.97 2.20 15.60
CA LEU A 19 -7.51 2.71 14.31
C LEU A 19 -6.27 1.95 13.85
N GLN A 20 -5.33 1.71 14.75
CA GLN A 20 -4.10 0.97 14.45
C GLN A 20 -4.42 -0.46 13.99
N GLU A 21 -5.33 -1.14 14.69
CA GLU A 21 -5.76 -2.48 14.32
C GLU A 21 -6.44 -2.50 12.95
N LYS A 22 -7.29 -1.51 12.70
CA LYS A 22 -7.98 -1.38 11.41
C LYS A 22 -6.99 -1.13 10.28
N MET A 23 -5.99 -0.28 10.50
CA MET A 23 -4.95 -0.02 9.51
C MET A 23 -4.14 -1.28 9.23
N ALA A 24 -3.77 -2.04 10.26
CA ALA A 24 -3.04 -3.29 10.11
C ALA A 24 -3.85 -4.29 9.28
N GLN A 25 -5.16 -4.39 9.54
CA GLN A 25 -6.05 -5.25 8.78
C GLN A 25 -6.17 -4.82 7.32
N GLU A 26 -6.31 -3.51 7.08
CA GLU A 26 -6.37 -2.96 5.72
C GLU A 26 -5.08 -3.26 4.95
N MET A 27 -3.92 -3.13 5.61
CA MET A 27 -2.63 -3.46 5.01
C MET A 27 -2.54 -4.94 4.63
N GLU A 28 -3.02 -5.81 5.52
CA GLU A 28 -2.99 -7.26 5.29
C GLU A 28 -3.90 -7.68 4.14
N GLU A 29 -5.06 -7.06 4.02
CA GLU A 29 -6.06 -7.39 3.00
C GLU A 29 -5.82 -6.68 1.68
N MET A 30 -5.04 -5.60 1.67
CA MET A 30 -4.80 -4.81 0.47
C MET A 30 -4.06 -5.62 -0.59
N ARG A 31 -4.53 -5.50 -1.83
CA ARG A 31 -3.87 -6.08 -2.99
C ARG A 31 -3.76 -5.02 -4.07
N VAL A 32 -2.54 -4.74 -4.48
CA VAL A 32 -2.25 -3.80 -5.57
C VAL A 32 -1.55 -4.57 -6.67
N GLU A 33 -1.98 -4.32 -7.89
CA GLU A 33 -1.33 -4.89 -9.06
C GLU A 33 -0.63 -3.79 -9.84
N ALA A 34 0.58 -4.08 -10.28
CA ALA A 34 1.37 -3.17 -11.10
C ALA A 34 2.09 -3.94 -12.19
N SER A 35 2.36 -3.27 -13.29
CA SER A 35 3.00 -3.91 -14.43
C SER A 35 4.00 -2.98 -15.08
N ALA A 36 4.87 -3.57 -15.90
CA ALA A 36 5.82 -2.85 -16.73
C ALA A 36 5.96 -3.56 -18.08
N GLY A 37 6.49 -2.83 -19.06
CA GLY A 37 6.73 -3.38 -20.39
C GLY A 37 5.47 -3.79 -21.14
N GLY A 38 4.36 -3.05 -20.92
CA GLY A 38 3.10 -3.39 -21.57
C GLY A 38 2.44 -4.64 -21.02
N GLY A 39 2.74 -5.00 -19.77
CA GLY A 39 2.14 -6.14 -19.11
C GLY A 39 2.96 -7.43 -19.14
N VAL A 40 4.21 -7.35 -19.64
CA VAL A 40 5.08 -8.54 -19.66
C VAL A 40 5.62 -8.90 -18.28
N VAL A 41 5.68 -7.92 -17.36
CA VAL A 41 6.04 -8.15 -15.98
C VAL A 41 4.89 -7.62 -15.12
N ASN A 42 4.36 -8.47 -14.25
CA ASN A 42 3.25 -8.12 -13.37
C ASN A 42 3.61 -8.48 -11.94
N VAL A 43 3.35 -7.57 -11.01
CA VAL A 43 3.59 -7.77 -9.59
C VAL A 43 2.31 -7.53 -8.82
N THR A 44 2.06 -8.36 -7.80
CA THR A 44 0.98 -8.15 -6.84
C THR A 44 1.61 -7.90 -5.48
N MET A 45 1.15 -6.86 -4.80
CA MET A 45 1.75 -6.37 -3.58
C MET A 45 0.70 -6.11 -2.52
N LYS A 46 1.05 -6.35 -1.26
CA LYS A 46 0.21 -6.04 -0.10
C LYS A 46 0.46 -4.62 0.37
N GLY A 47 -0.38 -4.16 1.31
CA GLY A 47 -0.27 -2.82 1.86
C GLY A 47 0.99 -2.55 2.66
N ASP A 48 1.69 -3.60 3.08
CA ASP A 48 2.99 -3.50 3.76
C ASP A 48 4.18 -3.59 2.79
N HIS A 49 3.92 -3.51 1.49
CA HIS A 49 4.90 -3.61 0.41
C HIS A 49 5.45 -5.02 0.20
N GLU A 50 4.87 -6.02 0.84
CA GLU A 50 5.26 -7.40 0.56
C GLU A 50 4.80 -7.81 -0.83
N ILE A 51 5.73 -8.33 -1.63
CA ILE A 51 5.42 -8.85 -2.95
C ILE A 51 4.94 -10.29 -2.78
N ILE A 52 3.70 -10.56 -3.18
CA ILE A 52 3.12 -11.90 -3.07
C ILE A 52 3.09 -12.64 -4.39
N SER A 53 3.29 -11.96 -5.49
CA SER A 53 3.31 -12.58 -6.81
C SER A 53 4.11 -11.74 -7.78
N LEU A 54 4.95 -12.42 -8.56
CA LEU A 54 5.67 -11.83 -9.68
C LEU A 54 5.46 -12.75 -10.86
N LYS A 55 4.88 -12.23 -11.94
CA LYS A 55 4.64 -12.99 -13.17
C LYS A 55 5.37 -12.34 -14.32
N ILE A 56 6.09 -13.15 -15.07
CA ILE A 56 6.86 -12.72 -16.23
C ILE A 56 6.36 -13.50 -17.44
N ASP A 57 6.06 -12.78 -18.52
CA ASP A 57 5.67 -13.41 -19.77
C ASP A 57 6.85 -14.25 -20.29
N PRO A 58 6.64 -15.55 -20.54
CA PRO A 58 7.72 -16.40 -21.06
C PRO A 58 8.35 -15.91 -22.36
N GLU A 59 7.61 -15.20 -23.18
CA GLU A 59 8.12 -14.68 -24.46
C GLU A 59 9.25 -13.68 -24.25
N ILE A 60 9.20 -12.87 -23.19
CA ILE A 60 10.25 -11.90 -22.89
C ILE A 60 11.55 -12.60 -22.47
N VAL A 61 11.44 -13.75 -21.84
CA VAL A 61 12.61 -14.54 -21.44
C VAL A 61 13.32 -15.11 -22.65
N LYS A 62 12.57 -15.46 -23.69
CA LYS A 62 13.13 -15.99 -24.94
C LYS A 62 13.97 -14.98 -25.70
N GLU A 63 13.73 -13.70 -25.49
CA GLU A 63 14.51 -12.64 -26.13
C GLU A 63 15.94 -12.57 -25.60
N ASN A 64 16.21 -13.22 -24.47
CA ASN A 64 17.52 -13.33 -23.85
C ASN A 64 18.18 -11.98 -23.53
N ASP A 65 17.36 -10.97 -23.26
CA ASP A 65 17.82 -9.66 -22.83
C ASP A 65 17.57 -9.52 -21.34
N ILE A 66 18.54 -9.97 -20.56
CA ILE A 66 18.43 -10.01 -19.10
C ILE A 66 18.40 -8.60 -18.52
N GLU A 67 19.19 -7.68 -19.10
CA GLU A 67 19.24 -6.30 -18.64
C GLU A 67 17.89 -5.60 -18.78
N MET A 68 17.23 -5.78 -19.91
CA MET A 68 15.89 -5.26 -20.12
C MET A 68 14.89 -5.87 -19.14
N LEU A 69 14.97 -7.17 -18.90
CA LEU A 69 14.08 -7.85 -17.94
C LEU A 69 14.28 -7.31 -16.53
N GLN A 70 15.52 -7.11 -16.11
CA GLN A 70 15.84 -6.53 -14.81
C GLN A 70 15.20 -5.14 -14.66
N ASP A 71 15.33 -4.31 -15.68
CA ASP A 71 14.77 -2.95 -15.67
C ASP A 71 13.25 -2.99 -15.58
N MET A 72 12.60 -3.91 -16.27
CA MET A 72 11.15 -4.07 -16.20
C MET A 72 10.69 -4.52 -14.83
N ILE A 73 11.42 -5.42 -14.19
CA ILE A 73 11.10 -5.90 -12.83
C ILE A 73 11.22 -4.74 -11.85
N VAL A 74 12.29 -3.96 -11.93
CA VAL A 74 12.48 -2.77 -11.09
C VAL A 74 11.33 -1.79 -11.29
N ALA A 75 10.97 -1.53 -12.55
CA ALA A 75 9.89 -0.60 -12.88
C ALA A 75 8.53 -1.08 -12.32
N ALA A 76 8.24 -2.38 -12.43
CA ALA A 76 7.00 -2.94 -11.91
C ALA A 76 6.92 -2.83 -10.38
N ILE A 77 8.02 -3.13 -9.69
CA ILE A 77 8.08 -3.05 -8.24
C ILE A 77 7.94 -1.60 -7.78
N ASN A 78 8.61 -0.67 -8.42
CA ASN A 78 8.51 0.75 -8.07
C ASN A 78 7.10 1.27 -8.29
N GLU A 79 6.44 0.87 -9.37
CA GLU A 79 5.05 1.23 -9.62
C GLU A 79 4.12 0.62 -8.57
N GLY A 80 4.38 -0.62 -8.16
CA GLY A 80 3.64 -1.26 -7.09
C GLY A 80 3.77 -0.50 -5.77
N ASN A 81 4.98 -0.12 -5.41
CA ASN A 81 5.23 0.68 -4.20
C ASN A 81 4.48 2.01 -4.24
N ARG A 82 4.49 2.68 -5.39
CA ARG A 82 3.77 3.95 -5.57
C ARG A 82 2.27 3.75 -5.36
N LYS A 83 1.71 2.71 -5.96
CA LYS A 83 0.28 2.40 -5.82
C LYS A 83 -0.10 2.04 -4.39
N VAL A 84 0.73 1.28 -3.69
CA VAL A 84 0.49 0.95 -2.28
C VAL A 84 0.47 2.23 -1.44
N ASN A 85 1.46 3.10 -1.64
CA ASN A 85 1.54 4.36 -0.91
C ASN A 85 0.30 5.22 -1.14
N GLU A 86 -0.16 5.34 -2.38
CA GLU A 86 -1.36 6.09 -2.70
C GLU A 86 -2.61 5.47 -2.10
N ALA A 87 -2.74 4.14 -2.19
CA ALA A 87 -3.88 3.43 -1.64
C ALA A 87 -3.94 3.55 -0.12
N MET A 88 -2.80 3.43 0.56
CA MET A 88 -2.73 3.57 2.01
C MET A 88 -3.05 5.01 2.45
N LYS A 89 -2.55 5.98 1.72
CA LYS A 89 -2.84 7.39 1.97
C LYS A 89 -4.33 7.68 1.85
N SER A 90 -4.97 7.14 0.81
CA SER A 90 -6.41 7.26 0.60
C SER A 90 -7.20 6.60 1.73
N LYS A 91 -6.79 5.41 2.15
CA LYS A 91 -7.43 4.69 3.25
C LYS A 91 -7.32 5.46 4.56
N LEU A 92 -6.14 5.97 4.87
CA LEU A 92 -5.93 6.76 6.08
C LEU A 92 -6.78 8.02 6.06
N GLY A 93 -6.84 8.71 4.93
CA GLY A 93 -7.68 9.91 4.79
C GLY A 93 -9.15 9.62 5.02
N SER A 94 -9.66 8.47 4.54
CA SER A 94 -11.05 8.08 4.72
C SER A 94 -11.38 7.67 6.14
N MET A 95 -10.38 7.27 6.94
CA MET A 95 -10.55 6.85 8.32
C MET A 95 -10.48 8.00 9.32
N LEU A 96 -9.96 9.15 8.89
CA LEU A 96 -9.82 10.32 9.74
C LEU A 96 -11.13 11.11 9.81
N PRO A 97 -11.39 11.82 10.94
CA PRO A 97 -12.53 12.71 11.05
C PRO A 97 -12.51 13.82 9.98
N PRO A 98 -13.66 14.39 9.63
CA PRO A 98 -13.72 15.50 8.69
C PRO A 98 -12.79 16.64 9.11
N GLY A 99 -12.04 17.18 8.17
CA GLY A 99 -11.09 18.25 8.41
C GLY A 99 -9.66 17.79 8.66
N LEU A 100 -9.46 16.57 9.13
CA LEU A 100 -8.11 16.03 9.36
C LEU A 100 -7.54 15.35 8.12
N GLY A 101 -8.40 14.95 7.18
CA GLY A 101 -7.96 14.34 5.94
C GLY A 101 -7.12 15.23 5.06
N ASN A 102 -7.18 16.55 5.27
CA ASN A 102 -6.40 17.52 4.51
C ASN A 102 -4.92 17.56 4.89
N LEU A 103 -4.54 16.83 5.94
CA LEU A 103 -3.16 16.73 6.37
C LEU A 103 -2.31 15.78 5.50
N PHE A 104 -2.95 15.06 4.59
CA PHE A 104 -2.29 14.05 3.76
C PHE A 104 -2.38 14.34 2.26
#